data_d1f86490695330bbe77f880eb371d873
#
_entry.id   d1f86490695330bbe77f880eb371d873
#
_cell.length_a   1.000
_cell.length_b   1.000
_cell.length_c   1.000
_cell.angle_alpha   90.00
_cell.angle_beta   90.00
_cell.angle_gamma   90.00
#
_symmetry.space_group_name_H-M   'P 1'
#
loop_
_entity.id
_entity.type
_entity.pdbx_description
1 polymer ?
#
loop_
_entity_poly.entity_id
_entity_poly.type
_entity_poly.pdbx_seq_one_letter_code
_entity_poly.pdbx_strand_id
1 'polypeptide(L)'
;AYMGALGAALGTMVANLSSHKAGWDDRWEEFSDWAERGQAVLAELLHLVDEDTAAFNRIMAVFAMPKSTDEEKAARSAALQEATLYATEVPLRTMKAASRVFEIVRAMASEGNPNSVSDAGVGALAARSAVLGACLNVKINAAGLKDRAVADALTAEAEALAAEAVRLEAEVLQIVESKIG
;
A
#
# COMPACT_ATOMS: atom_id res chain seq x y z
N ALA A 1 -5.77 -1.22 0.92
CA ALA A 1 -4.85 -2.04 1.74
C ALA A 1 -4.89 -3.53 1.33
N TYR A 2 -6.05 -4.19 1.21
CA TYR A 2 -6.16 -5.63 0.89
C TYR A 2 -5.44 -6.04 -0.41
N MET A 3 -5.56 -5.26 -1.48
CA MET A 3 -4.85 -5.55 -2.75
C MET A 3 -3.33 -5.55 -2.56
N GLY A 4 -2.82 -4.61 -1.76
CA GLY A 4 -1.39 -4.59 -1.43
C GLY A 4 -0.97 -5.79 -0.58
N ALA A 5 -1.81 -6.17 0.40
CA ALA A 5 -1.59 -7.37 1.22
C ALA A 5 -1.55 -8.65 0.37
N LEU A 6 -2.44 -8.77 -0.63
CA LEU A 6 -2.40 -9.88 -1.60
C LEU A 6 -1.09 -9.90 -2.38
N GLY A 7 -0.63 -8.74 -2.87
CA GLY A 7 0.67 -8.63 -3.55
C GLY A 7 1.84 -9.05 -2.67
N ALA A 8 1.86 -8.61 -1.41
CA ALA A 8 2.87 -9.01 -0.43
C ALA A 8 2.82 -10.53 -0.14
N ALA A 9 1.60 -11.09 -0.01
CA ALA A 9 1.42 -12.52 0.22
C ALA A 9 1.95 -13.37 -0.95
N LEU A 10 1.69 -12.95 -2.20
CA LEU A 10 2.21 -13.63 -3.38
C LEU A 10 3.74 -13.58 -3.45
N GLY A 11 4.33 -12.42 -3.22
CA GLY A 11 5.79 -12.29 -3.14
C GLY A 11 6.40 -13.16 -2.03
N THR A 12 5.80 -13.17 -0.85
CA THR A 12 6.20 -14.02 0.29
C THR A 12 6.09 -15.51 -0.06
N MET A 13 5.01 -15.91 -0.74
CA MET A 13 4.82 -17.29 -1.18
C MET A 13 5.92 -17.72 -2.15
N VAL A 14 6.25 -16.89 -3.15
CA VAL A 14 7.32 -17.20 -4.10
C VAL A 14 8.67 -17.32 -3.38
N ALA A 15 8.95 -16.44 -2.40
CA ALA A 15 10.16 -16.50 -1.59
C ALA A 15 10.25 -17.83 -0.81
N ASN A 16 9.15 -18.23 -0.13
CA ASN A 16 9.11 -19.50 0.60
C ASN A 16 9.28 -20.73 -0.33
N LEU A 17 8.65 -20.73 -1.51
CA LEU A 17 8.81 -21.76 -2.50
C LEU A 17 10.22 -21.81 -3.08
N SER A 18 10.95 -20.69 -3.04
CA SER A 18 12.34 -20.61 -3.49
C SER A 18 13.31 -21.11 -2.42
N SER A 19 13.10 -20.77 -1.14
CA SER A 19 13.94 -21.21 -0.02
C SER A 19 13.93 -22.74 0.18
N HIS A 20 12.85 -23.39 -0.21
CA HIS A 20 12.70 -24.85 -0.09
C HIS A 20 12.86 -25.60 -1.43
N LYS A 21 13.35 -24.91 -2.47
CA LYS A 21 13.54 -25.53 -3.77
C LYS A 21 14.74 -26.47 -3.75
N ALA A 22 14.52 -27.73 -4.15
CA ALA A 22 15.58 -28.74 -4.22
C ALA A 22 16.78 -28.24 -5.06
N GLY A 23 17.97 -28.34 -4.52
CA GLY A 23 19.22 -27.89 -5.14
C GLY A 23 19.52 -26.41 -4.95
N TRP A 24 18.76 -25.69 -4.10
CA TRP A 24 18.99 -24.30 -3.74
C TRP A 24 19.31 -24.14 -2.24
N ASP A 25 19.83 -25.18 -1.62
CA ASP A 25 20.08 -25.24 -0.18
C ASP A 25 21.07 -24.16 0.32
N ASP A 26 21.96 -23.67 -0.54
CA ASP A 26 22.90 -22.57 -0.29
C ASP A 26 22.27 -21.17 -0.34
N ARG A 27 21.03 -21.06 -0.84
CA ARG A 27 20.29 -19.80 -0.98
C ARG A 27 19.09 -19.69 -0.04
N TRP A 28 18.89 -20.64 0.86
CA TRP A 28 17.69 -20.68 1.71
C TRP A 28 17.58 -19.43 2.62
N GLU A 29 18.68 -18.92 3.13
CA GLU A 29 18.71 -17.72 3.98
C GLU A 29 18.26 -16.49 3.19
N GLU A 30 18.78 -16.30 1.98
CA GLU A 30 18.41 -15.18 1.10
C GLU A 30 16.90 -15.13 0.85
N PHE A 31 16.32 -16.26 0.51
CA PHE A 31 14.87 -16.31 0.23
C PHE A 31 14.02 -16.24 1.51
N SER A 32 14.52 -16.73 2.63
CA SER A 32 13.87 -16.57 3.94
C SER A 32 13.81 -15.09 4.35
N ASP A 33 14.87 -14.34 4.13
CA ASP A 33 14.92 -12.89 4.39
C ASP A 33 13.86 -12.15 3.53
N TRP A 34 13.73 -12.52 2.25
CA TRP A 34 12.68 -11.97 1.41
C TRP A 34 11.27 -12.32 1.91
N ALA A 35 11.07 -13.56 2.38
CA ALA A 35 9.80 -13.97 2.96
C ALA A 35 9.46 -13.20 4.24
N GLU A 36 10.43 -12.98 5.13
CA GLU A 36 10.24 -12.18 6.35
C GLU A 36 9.89 -10.72 6.03
N ARG A 37 10.58 -10.10 5.08
CA ARG A 37 10.23 -8.74 4.61
C ARG A 37 8.82 -8.69 4.04
N GLY A 38 8.45 -9.69 3.24
CA GLY A 38 7.11 -9.78 2.67
C GLY A 38 6.04 -9.95 3.74
N GLN A 39 6.29 -10.78 4.75
CA GLN A 39 5.39 -10.97 5.87
C GLN A 39 5.20 -9.69 6.71
N ALA A 40 6.26 -8.91 6.91
CA ALA A 40 6.18 -7.63 7.60
C ALA A 40 5.31 -6.62 6.85
N VAL A 41 5.48 -6.51 5.53
CA VAL A 41 4.66 -5.64 4.68
C VAL A 41 3.20 -6.11 4.64
N LEU A 42 2.96 -7.42 4.58
CA LEU A 42 1.63 -8.02 4.65
C LEU A 42 0.92 -7.63 5.95
N ALA A 43 1.59 -7.81 7.08
CA ALA A 43 1.02 -7.50 8.40
C ALA A 43 0.67 -6.00 8.53
N GLU A 44 1.55 -5.11 8.07
CA GLU A 44 1.29 -3.67 8.07
C GLU A 44 0.09 -3.30 7.20
N LEU A 45 -0.01 -3.87 6.01
CA LEU A 45 -1.13 -3.61 5.10
C LEU A 45 -2.46 -4.11 5.65
N LEU A 46 -2.48 -5.25 6.34
CA LEU A 46 -3.67 -5.74 7.03
C LEU A 46 -4.06 -4.82 8.19
N HIS A 47 -3.10 -4.33 8.98
CA HIS A 47 -3.38 -3.36 10.03
C HIS A 47 -3.96 -2.04 9.47
N LEU A 48 -3.49 -1.58 8.32
CA LEU A 48 -4.00 -0.39 7.65
C LEU A 48 -5.45 -0.53 7.16
N VAL A 49 -5.99 -1.74 7.02
CA VAL A 49 -7.43 -1.96 6.78
C VAL A 49 -8.26 -1.50 7.98
N ASP A 50 -7.82 -1.87 9.19
CA ASP A 50 -8.52 -1.51 10.42
C ASP A 50 -8.37 0.00 10.71
N GLU A 51 -7.20 0.56 10.43
CA GLU A 51 -6.97 2.00 10.58
C GLU A 51 -7.84 2.84 9.62
N ASP A 52 -8.05 2.40 8.39
CA ASP A 52 -8.93 3.07 7.44
C ASP A 52 -10.37 3.09 7.95
N THR A 53 -10.84 1.98 8.50
CA THR A 53 -12.14 1.91 9.17
C THR A 53 -12.21 2.86 10.38
N ALA A 54 -11.16 2.90 11.20
CA ALA A 54 -11.08 3.80 12.34
C ALA A 54 -11.09 5.28 11.92
N ALA A 55 -10.40 5.63 10.83
CA ALA A 55 -10.40 6.98 10.27
C ALA A 55 -11.80 7.42 9.81
N PHE A 56 -12.52 6.54 9.12
CA PHE A 56 -13.91 6.80 8.74
C PHE A 56 -14.81 7.00 9.97
N ASN A 57 -14.68 6.16 11.00
CA ASN A 57 -15.47 6.27 12.22
C ASN A 57 -15.20 7.59 12.97
N ARG A 58 -13.97 8.13 12.94
CA ARG A 58 -13.66 9.45 13.49
C ARG A 58 -14.44 10.55 12.79
N ILE A 59 -14.52 10.53 11.46
CA ILE A 59 -15.33 11.50 10.70
C ILE A 59 -16.81 11.38 11.07
N MET A 60 -17.34 10.16 11.19
CA MET A 60 -18.73 9.94 11.59
C MET A 60 -19.02 10.45 13.00
N ALA A 61 -18.09 10.29 13.93
CA ALA A 61 -18.21 10.83 15.29
C ALA A 61 -18.30 12.37 15.30
N VAL A 62 -17.53 13.04 14.44
CA VAL A 62 -17.60 14.49 14.30
C VAL A 62 -18.96 14.95 13.77
N PHE A 63 -19.57 14.20 12.87
CA PHE A 63 -20.92 14.54 12.38
C PHE A 63 -22.00 14.48 13.47
N ALA A 64 -21.79 13.69 14.52
CA ALA A 64 -22.67 13.61 15.68
C ALA A 64 -22.45 14.72 16.72
N MET A 65 -21.38 15.54 16.59
CA MET A 65 -21.09 16.63 17.54
C MET A 65 -22.16 17.73 17.50
N PRO A 66 -22.42 18.41 18.65
CA PRO A 66 -23.31 19.58 18.71
C PRO A 66 -22.91 20.68 17.74
N LYS A 67 -23.88 21.46 17.28
CA LYS A 67 -23.68 22.57 16.31
C LYS A 67 -24.66 23.74 16.51
N SER A 68 -25.17 23.91 17.72
CA SER A 68 -26.19 24.92 18.01
C SER A 68 -25.58 26.30 18.29
N THR A 69 -24.49 26.36 19.05
CA THR A 69 -23.78 27.59 19.35
C THR A 69 -22.59 27.81 18.40
N ASP A 70 -22.03 29.02 18.39
CA ASP A 70 -20.87 29.35 17.54
C ASP A 70 -19.60 28.65 18.05
N GLU A 71 -19.47 28.47 19.37
CA GLU A 71 -18.40 27.68 19.99
C GLU A 71 -18.48 26.19 19.56
N GLU A 72 -19.67 25.60 19.59
CA GLU A 72 -19.89 24.21 19.12
C GLU A 72 -19.57 24.06 17.64
N LYS A 73 -19.98 25.00 16.79
CA LYS A 73 -19.65 25.00 15.36
C LYS A 73 -18.14 25.11 15.14
N ALA A 74 -17.45 25.96 15.88
CA ALA A 74 -16.01 26.11 15.78
C ALA A 74 -15.27 24.85 16.21
N ALA A 75 -15.65 24.27 17.35
CA ALA A 75 -15.08 23.02 17.84
C ALA A 75 -15.30 21.86 16.85
N ARG A 76 -16.53 21.71 16.33
CA ARG A 76 -16.85 20.69 15.32
C ARG A 76 -16.06 20.89 14.03
N SER A 77 -15.88 22.15 13.58
CA SER A 77 -15.09 22.46 12.40
C SER A 77 -13.61 22.08 12.57
N ALA A 78 -13.04 22.35 13.76
CA ALA A 78 -11.65 21.96 14.07
C ALA A 78 -11.50 20.43 14.10
N ALA A 79 -12.39 19.74 14.81
CA ALA A 79 -12.41 18.29 14.88
C ALA A 79 -12.58 17.64 13.49
N LEU A 80 -13.39 18.21 12.61
CA LEU A 80 -13.56 17.73 11.24
C LEU A 80 -12.26 17.85 10.44
N GLN A 81 -11.51 18.95 10.58
CA GLN A 81 -10.23 19.12 9.90
C GLN A 81 -9.18 18.11 10.38
N GLU A 82 -9.11 17.87 11.69
CA GLU A 82 -8.22 16.85 12.26
C GLU A 82 -8.58 15.44 11.76
N ALA A 83 -9.86 15.08 11.81
CA ALA A 83 -10.33 13.77 11.33
C ALA A 83 -10.09 13.60 9.81
N THR A 84 -10.28 14.66 9.01
CA THR A 84 -10.04 14.64 7.57
C THR A 84 -8.56 14.51 7.26
N LEU A 85 -7.68 15.18 8.00
CA LEU A 85 -6.23 15.03 7.85
C LEU A 85 -5.83 13.58 8.10
N TYR A 86 -6.24 13.00 9.23
CA TYR A 86 -5.96 11.60 9.54
C TYR A 86 -6.49 10.64 8.47
N ALA A 87 -7.73 10.85 7.99
CA ALA A 87 -8.32 10.06 6.90
C ALA A 87 -7.60 10.25 5.55
N THR A 88 -6.81 11.31 5.38
CA THR A 88 -5.94 11.51 4.21
C THR A 88 -4.60 10.81 4.38
N GLU A 89 -4.04 10.80 5.60
CA GLU A 89 -2.75 10.17 5.91
C GLU A 89 -2.80 8.64 5.86
N VAL A 90 -3.91 8.02 6.28
CA VAL A 90 -4.06 6.54 6.28
C VAL A 90 -3.90 5.95 4.88
N PRO A 91 -4.61 6.40 3.83
CA PRO A 91 -4.39 5.89 2.48
C PRO A 91 -3.00 6.24 1.94
N LEU A 92 -2.38 7.36 2.32
CA LEU A 92 -1.00 7.66 1.94
C LEU A 92 -0.01 6.66 2.56
N ARG A 93 -0.20 6.27 3.82
CA ARG A 93 0.59 5.18 4.45
C ARG A 93 0.35 3.84 3.75
N THR A 94 -0.88 3.57 3.33
CA THR A 94 -1.19 2.39 2.51
C THR A 94 -0.40 2.37 1.20
N MET A 95 -0.30 3.52 0.52
CA MET A 95 0.53 3.64 -0.69
C MET A 95 2.00 3.34 -0.41
N LYS A 96 2.57 3.93 0.65
CA LYS A 96 3.97 3.70 1.06
C LYS A 96 4.24 2.23 1.39
N ALA A 97 3.34 1.59 2.12
CA ALA A 97 3.46 0.18 2.45
C ALA A 97 3.33 -0.71 1.19
N ALA A 98 2.35 -0.46 0.34
CA ALA A 98 2.14 -1.22 -0.90
C ALA A 98 3.29 -1.03 -1.91
N SER A 99 3.94 0.14 -1.94
CA SER A 99 5.10 0.37 -2.79
C SER A 99 6.30 -0.52 -2.45
N ARG A 100 6.45 -0.94 -1.19
CA ARG A 100 7.52 -1.88 -0.79
C ARG A 100 7.32 -3.29 -1.32
N VAL A 101 6.10 -3.65 -1.73
CA VAL A 101 5.82 -4.94 -2.38
C VAL A 101 6.62 -5.10 -3.67
N PHE A 102 6.84 -4.01 -4.42
CA PHE A 102 7.57 -4.08 -5.69
C PHE A 102 9.01 -4.57 -5.55
N GLU A 103 9.70 -4.22 -4.47
CA GLU A 103 11.05 -4.73 -4.21
C GLU A 103 11.05 -6.26 -4.08
N ILE A 104 10.08 -6.79 -3.33
CA ILE A 104 9.93 -8.22 -3.07
C ILE A 104 9.57 -8.97 -4.35
N VAL A 105 8.52 -8.55 -5.05
CA VAL A 105 8.06 -9.25 -6.26
C VAL A 105 9.05 -9.12 -7.41
N ARG A 106 9.81 -8.01 -7.50
CA ARG A 106 10.89 -7.87 -8.46
C ARG A 106 12.02 -8.85 -8.20
N ALA A 107 12.47 -8.98 -6.94
CA ALA A 107 13.47 -9.97 -6.55
C ALA A 107 12.97 -11.39 -6.87
N MET A 108 11.73 -11.69 -6.55
CA MET A 108 11.11 -12.99 -6.82
C MET A 108 10.92 -13.27 -8.32
N ALA A 109 10.58 -12.26 -9.11
CA ALA A 109 10.53 -12.39 -10.57
C ALA A 109 11.92 -12.64 -11.18
N SER A 110 12.96 -11.99 -10.62
CA SER A 110 14.34 -12.11 -11.13
C SER A 110 15.03 -13.39 -10.68
N GLU A 111 14.94 -13.74 -9.39
CA GLU A 111 15.78 -14.73 -8.73
C GLU A 111 14.99 -15.92 -8.14
N GLY A 112 13.67 -15.78 -7.99
CA GLY A 112 12.83 -16.76 -7.35
C GLY A 112 12.57 -18.01 -8.19
N ASN A 113 11.80 -18.95 -7.64
CA ASN A 113 11.41 -20.19 -8.30
C ASN A 113 10.75 -19.88 -9.67
N PRO A 114 11.33 -20.33 -10.79
CA PRO A 114 10.79 -20.05 -12.12
C PRO A 114 9.37 -20.58 -12.34
N ASN A 115 8.96 -21.62 -11.63
CA ASN A 115 7.59 -22.16 -11.71
C ASN A 115 6.53 -21.23 -11.09
N SER A 116 6.96 -20.22 -10.32
CA SER A 116 6.10 -19.24 -9.64
C SER A 116 6.35 -17.81 -10.13
N VAL A 117 7.01 -17.64 -11.27
CA VAL A 117 7.33 -16.30 -11.80
C VAL A 117 6.07 -15.49 -12.11
N SER A 118 5.00 -16.14 -12.59
CA SER A 118 3.71 -15.50 -12.84
C SER A 118 3.07 -14.94 -11.56
N ASP A 119 3.25 -15.63 -10.42
CA ASP A 119 2.74 -15.16 -9.13
C ASP A 119 3.41 -13.84 -8.69
N ALA A 120 4.72 -13.69 -8.98
CA ALA A 120 5.41 -12.42 -8.78
C ALA A 120 4.82 -11.30 -9.66
N GLY A 121 4.47 -11.61 -10.92
CA GLY A 121 3.78 -10.69 -11.82
C GLY A 121 2.41 -10.26 -11.29
N VAL A 122 1.59 -11.22 -10.86
CA VAL A 122 0.28 -10.94 -10.24
C VAL A 122 0.44 -10.11 -8.97
N GLY A 123 1.50 -10.37 -8.18
CA GLY A 123 1.85 -9.56 -7.02
C GLY A 123 2.12 -8.10 -7.37
N ALA A 124 2.82 -7.82 -8.47
CA ALA A 124 3.07 -6.46 -8.95
C ALA A 124 1.78 -5.76 -9.41
N LEU A 125 0.91 -6.45 -10.15
CA LEU A 125 -0.40 -5.93 -10.55
C LEU A 125 -1.27 -5.57 -9.35
N ALA A 126 -1.28 -6.42 -8.32
CA ALA A 126 -2.01 -6.19 -7.08
C ALA A 126 -1.45 -4.99 -6.30
N ALA A 127 -0.13 -4.87 -6.19
CA ALA A 127 0.53 -3.73 -5.55
C ALA A 127 0.22 -2.41 -6.25
N ARG A 128 0.32 -2.36 -7.59
CA ARG A 128 -0.07 -1.19 -8.38
C ARG A 128 -1.53 -0.81 -8.13
N SER A 129 -2.44 -1.77 -8.17
CA SER A 129 -3.86 -1.52 -7.91
C SER A 129 -4.11 -0.93 -6.53
N ALA A 130 -3.35 -1.40 -5.50
CA ALA A 130 -3.42 -0.85 -4.15
C ALA A 130 -2.96 0.60 -4.10
N VAL A 131 -1.80 0.91 -4.71
CA VAL A 131 -1.24 2.27 -4.73
C VAL A 131 -2.17 3.23 -5.46
N LEU A 132 -2.63 2.87 -6.67
CA LEU A 132 -3.51 3.74 -7.45
C LEU A 132 -4.87 3.95 -6.77
N GLY A 133 -5.46 2.89 -6.20
CA GLY A 133 -6.71 2.98 -5.45
C GLY A 133 -6.59 3.87 -4.22
N ALA A 134 -5.51 3.74 -3.44
CA ALA A 134 -5.26 4.58 -2.28
C ALA A 134 -4.98 6.05 -2.68
N CYS A 135 -4.33 6.30 -3.81
CA CYS A 135 -4.12 7.66 -4.35
C CYS A 135 -5.46 8.39 -4.57
N LEU A 136 -6.48 7.70 -5.07
CA LEU A 136 -7.82 8.29 -5.22
C LEU A 136 -8.42 8.71 -3.87
N ASN A 137 -8.19 7.90 -2.82
CA ASN A 137 -8.65 8.23 -1.47
C ASN A 137 -7.89 9.43 -0.87
N VAL A 138 -6.56 9.53 -1.07
CA VAL A 138 -5.80 10.72 -0.69
C VAL A 138 -6.40 11.96 -1.35
N LYS A 139 -6.62 11.94 -2.66
CA LYS A 139 -7.14 13.09 -3.41
C LYS A 139 -8.52 13.54 -2.95
N ILE A 140 -9.44 12.60 -2.75
CA ILE A 140 -10.81 12.96 -2.34
C ILE A 140 -10.83 13.53 -0.92
N ASN A 141 -10.04 12.98 -0.01
CA ASN A 141 -9.96 13.45 1.37
C ASN A 141 -9.22 14.80 1.48
N ALA A 142 -8.10 14.96 0.77
CA ALA A 142 -7.33 16.21 0.73
C ALA A 142 -8.15 17.40 0.22
N ALA A 143 -9.12 17.16 -0.66
CA ALA A 143 -10.04 18.22 -1.12
C ALA A 143 -10.87 18.83 0.02
N GLY A 144 -11.11 18.10 1.13
CA GLY A 144 -11.82 18.56 2.33
C GLY A 144 -10.96 19.35 3.31
N LEU A 145 -9.65 19.39 3.13
CA LEU A 145 -8.75 20.13 4.01
C LEU A 145 -8.79 21.65 3.71
N LYS A 146 -8.87 22.46 4.76
CA LYS A 146 -8.81 23.93 4.65
C LYS A 146 -7.38 24.42 4.41
N ASP A 147 -6.40 23.77 5.04
CA ASP A 147 -4.98 24.04 4.80
C ASP A 147 -4.58 23.50 3.41
N ARG A 148 -4.57 24.39 2.44
CA ARG A 148 -4.25 24.03 1.05
C ARG A 148 -2.79 23.63 0.88
N ALA A 149 -1.87 24.18 1.66
CA ALA A 149 -0.46 23.81 1.57
C ALA A 149 -0.25 22.35 1.99
N VAL A 150 -0.90 21.91 3.07
CA VAL A 150 -0.90 20.51 3.51
C VAL A 150 -1.59 19.61 2.48
N ALA A 151 -2.77 20.00 2.00
CA ALA A 151 -3.52 19.24 1.01
C ALA A 151 -2.72 19.00 -0.29
N ASP A 152 -2.08 20.05 -0.79
CA ASP A 152 -1.29 20.03 -2.02
C ASP A 152 -0.02 19.17 -1.84
N ALA A 153 0.64 19.24 -0.68
CA ALA A 153 1.81 18.42 -0.37
C ALA A 153 1.46 16.92 -0.32
N LEU A 154 0.37 16.54 0.38
CA LEU A 154 -0.09 15.15 0.45
C LEU A 154 -0.51 14.62 -0.93
N THR A 155 -1.16 15.44 -1.73
CA THR A 155 -1.57 15.08 -3.09
C THR A 155 -0.36 14.88 -4.01
N ALA A 156 0.62 15.77 -3.96
CA ALA A 156 1.84 15.66 -4.76
C ALA A 156 2.64 14.40 -4.40
N GLU A 157 2.76 14.07 -3.11
CA GLU A 157 3.42 12.84 -2.67
C GLU A 157 2.67 11.60 -3.18
N ALA A 158 1.34 11.59 -3.09
CA ALA A 158 0.52 10.49 -3.60
C ALA A 158 0.67 10.33 -5.13
N GLU A 159 0.71 11.42 -5.89
CA GLU A 159 0.92 11.36 -7.34
C GLU A 159 2.30 10.82 -7.72
N ALA A 160 3.33 11.19 -6.99
CA ALA A 160 4.68 10.66 -7.19
C ALA A 160 4.74 9.14 -6.93
N LEU A 161 4.15 8.67 -5.83
CA LEU A 161 4.05 7.24 -5.53
C LEU A 161 3.23 6.48 -6.58
N ALA A 162 2.15 7.06 -7.08
CA ALA A 162 1.33 6.45 -8.13
C ALA A 162 2.08 6.31 -9.45
N ALA A 163 2.82 7.34 -9.87
CA ALA A 163 3.65 7.30 -11.06
C ALA A 163 4.76 6.25 -10.95
N GLU A 164 5.42 6.17 -9.79
CA GLU A 164 6.47 5.18 -9.53
C GLU A 164 5.91 3.76 -9.52
N ALA A 165 4.73 3.53 -8.96
CA ALA A 165 4.10 2.21 -8.95
C ALA A 165 3.80 1.69 -10.37
N VAL A 166 3.40 2.57 -11.29
CA VAL A 166 3.19 2.22 -12.71
C VAL A 166 4.51 1.81 -13.37
N ARG A 167 5.59 2.54 -13.09
CA ARG A 167 6.92 2.24 -13.63
C ARG A 167 7.44 0.89 -13.10
N LEU A 168 7.34 0.67 -11.79
CA LEU A 168 7.84 -0.54 -11.14
C LEU A 168 7.05 -1.79 -11.56
N GLU A 169 5.73 -1.68 -11.70
CA GLU A 169 4.91 -2.79 -12.25
C GLU A 169 5.37 -3.17 -13.65
N ALA A 170 5.56 -2.19 -14.54
CA ALA A 170 6.02 -2.46 -15.90
C ALA A 170 7.39 -3.16 -15.93
N GLU A 171 8.33 -2.76 -15.07
CA GLU A 171 9.62 -3.44 -14.92
C GLU A 171 9.47 -4.91 -14.49
N VAL A 172 8.63 -5.17 -13.48
CA VAL A 172 8.39 -6.55 -13.00
C VAL A 172 7.76 -7.39 -14.10
N LEU A 173 6.75 -6.88 -14.80
CA LEU A 173 6.08 -7.59 -15.88
C LEU A 173 7.04 -7.89 -17.05
N GLN A 174 7.93 -6.97 -17.39
CA GLN A 174 8.96 -7.22 -18.40
C GLN A 174 9.89 -8.39 -18.02
N ILE A 175 10.29 -8.48 -16.73
CA ILE A 175 11.07 -9.62 -16.24
C ILE A 175 10.27 -10.92 -16.37
N VAL A 176 9.00 -10.89 -15.92
CA VAL A 176 8.10 -12.04 -15.96
C VAL A 176 7.91 -12.54 -17.40
N GLU A 177 7.55 -11.65 -18.33
CA GLU A 177 7.36 -11.98 -19.73
C GLU A 177 8.61 -12.59 -20.37
N SER A 178 9.78 -12.07 -20.05
CA SER A 178 11.05 -12.64 -20.55
C SER A 178 11.33 -14.06 -20.08
N LYS A 179 10.67 -14.54 -19.04
CA LYS A 179 10.84 -15.87 -18.45
C LYS A 179 9.71 -16.85 -18.81
N ILE A 180 8.56 -16.34 -19.19
CA ILE A 180 7.43 -17.18 -19.62
C ILE A 180 7.61 -17.63 -21.08
N GLY A 181 8.33 -16.86 -21.90
CA GLY A 181 8.69 -17.17 -23.29
C GLY A 181 7.77 -16.51 -24.28
#